data_00222bd951ad0aa551aa3d0571082e9f
#
_entry.id   00222bd951ad0aa551aa3d0571082e9f
#
_cell.length_a   1.000
_cell.length_b   1.000
_cell.length_c   1.000
_cell.angle_alpha   90.00
_cell.angle_beta   90.00
_cell.angle_gamma   90.00
#
_symmetry.space_group_name_H-M   'P 1'
#
loop_
_entity.id
_entity.type
_entity.pdbx_description
1 polymer ?
#
loop_
_entity_poly.entity_id
_entity_poly.type
_entity_poly.pdbx_seq_one_letter_code
_entity_poly.pdbx_strand_id
1 'polypeptide(L)'
;MNAIEQIPQLPVPEEKHWQRYLIDSLIAVGGVVVVTGIIYAYHLYPTIPNISLVYLLLILLLATTRGRYAAIVAAVVAFLAFDFFLVPPLFTFVISRWEEWIALFVFLVTASITSQLTTQTRHSVEQARLREREARILYEVGRVINMTDRLDEQLDSIALAFVRVFSPWGVRECALLLPDKVGALTIRADAPIRVESFTLSSEEMVVAREVFVLGKIKDIITASQSASTQSNSILRLVPLKAENEVLGLLCLRIEHGVSWFASSQRMQEELEQPTDQAIFFWTFLDQAVRVIEQARLRARTVSNND
;
A
#
# COMPACT_ATOMS: atom_id res chain seq x y z
N MET A 1 -18.51 -20.55 -8.00
CA MET A 1 -17.81 -19.50 -7.24
C MET A 1 -16.39 -19.49 -7.73
N ASN A 2 -16.02 -18.47 -8.52
CA ASN A 2 -14.75 -18.47 -9.24
C ASN A 2 -13.58 -18.37 -8.25
N ALA A 3 -12.56 -19.22 -8.41
CA ALA A 3 -11.36 -19.25 -7.56
C ALA A 3 -10.68 -17.88 -7.46
N ILE A 4 -10.82 -17.04 -8.49
CA ILE A 4 -10.30 -15.66 -8.55
C ILE A 4 -10.99 -14.73 -7.53
N GLU A 5 -12.24 -15.02 -7.13
CA GLU A 5 -12.96 -14.22 -6.13
C GLU A 5 -12.32 -14.24 -4.74
N GLN A 6 -11.46 -15.21 -4.46
CA GLN A 6 -10.75 -15.37 -3.19
C GLN A 6 -9.40 -14.65 -3.13
N ILE A 7 -8.92 -14.07 -4.24
CA ILE A 7 -7.65 -13.34 -4.26
C ILE A 7 -7.79 -12.05 -3.42
N PRO A 8 -6.97 -11.84 -2.38
CA PRO A 8 -7.03 -10.62 -1.57
C PRO A 8 -6.62 -9.39 -2.38
N GLN A 9 -7.26 -8.27 -2.11
CA GLN A 9 -6.89 -6.99 -2.71
C GLN A 9 -5.71 -6.36 -1.98
N LEU A 10 -4.92 -5.55 -2.69
CA LEU A 10 -3.87 -4.73 -2.08
C LEU A 10 -4.48 -3.67 -1.17
N PRO A 11 -3.81 -3.32 -0.05
CA PRO A 11 -4.29 -2.23 0.81
C PRO A 11 -4.19 -0.89 0.08
N VAL A 12 -5.22 -0.05 0.25
CA VAL A 12 -5.19 1.34 -0.22
C VAL A 12 -4.16 2.10 0.62
N PRO A 13 -3.26 2.91 0.03
CA PRO A 13 -2.36 3.77 0.78
C PRO A 13 -3.16 4.72 1.66
N GLU A 14 -3.02 4.61 2.99
CA GLU A 14 -3.69 5.52 3.93
C GLU A 14 -3.07 6.92 3.86
N GLU A 15 -3.87 7.93 3.54
CA GLU A 15 -3.49 9.32 3.71
C GLU A 15 -3.28 9.64 5.20
N LYS A 16 -2.22 10.41 5.47
CA LYS A 16 -1.77 10.78 6.81
C LYS A 16 -2.75 11.77 7.45
N HIS A 17 -3.72 11.29 8.20
CA HIS A 17 -4.74 12.13 8.82
C HIS A 17 -4.19 12.89 10.04
N TRP A 18 -4.15 14.22 9.97
CA TRP A 18 -3.86 15.14 11.08
C TRP A 18 -4.75 14.88 12.31
N GLN A 19 -5.97 14.41 12.08
CA GLN A 19 -6.91 14.02 13.14
C GLN A 19 -6.32 12.99 14.12
N ARG A 20 -5.47 12.07 13.69
CA ARG A 20 -4.80 11.10 14.59
C ARG A 20 -3.92 11.80 15.62
N TYR A 21 -3.15 12.83 15.22
CA TYR A 21 -2.28 13.57 16.16
C TYR A 21 -3.07 14.33 17.21
N LEU A 22 -4.23 14.89 16.87
CA LEU A 22 -5.12 15.57 17.80
C LEU A 22 -5.71 14.58 18.82
N ILE A 23 -6.19 13.44 18.37
CA ILE A 23 -6.75 12.39 19.24
C ILE A 23 -5.67 11.85 20.19
N ASP A 24 -4.46 11.59 19.67
CA ASP A 24 -3.34 11.08 20.44
C ASP A 24 -2.87 12.08 21.51
N SER A 25 -2.86 13.39 21.19
CA SER A 25 -2.57 14.45 22.16
C SER A 25 -3.65 14.51 23.25
N LEU A 26 -4.92 14.42 22.88
CA LEU A 26 -6.05 14.50 23.82
C LEU A 26 -6.03 13.30 24.79
N ILE A 27 -5.70 12.11 24.29
CA ILE A 27 -5.58 10.91 25.12
C ILE A 27 -4.36 10.99 26.03
N ALA A 28 -3.23 11.52 25.55
CA ALA A 28 -2.03 11.73 26.36
C ALA A 28 -2.30 12.67 27.51
N VAL A 29 -2.87 13.85 27.24
CA VAL A 29 -3.24 14.85 28.25
C VAL A 29 -4.29 14.30 29.21
N GLY A 30 -5.35 13.69 28.69
CA GLY A 30 -6.43 13.10 29.48
C GLY A 30 -5.93 12.01 30.43
N GLY A 31 -5.04 11.13 29.97
CA GLY A 31 -4.40 10.11 30.79
C GLY A 31 -3.60 10.69 31.96
N VAL A 32 -2.80 11.73 31.69
CA VAL A 32 -2.03 12.42 32.74
C VAL A 32 -2.95 13.10 33.74
N VAL A 33 -3.99 13.80 33.28
CA VAL A 33 -4.97 14.47 34.16
C VAL A 33 -5.68 13.48 35.07
N VAL A 34 -6.09 12.32 34.54
CA VAL A 34 -6.74 11.27 35.33
C VAL A 34 -5.79 10.72 36.41
N VAL A 35 -4.54 10.41 36.03
CA VAL A 35 -3.54 9.90 36.99
C VAL A 35 -3.24 10.95 38.06
N THR A 36 -3.03 12.21 37.69
CA THR A 36 -2.80 13.30 38.63
C THR A 36 -4.01 13.49 39.56
N GLY A 37 -5.21 13.45 39.04
CA GLY A 37 -6.46 13.54 39.79
C GLY A 37 -6.61 12.41 40.81
N ILE A 38 -6.28 11.18 40.45
CA ILE A 38 -6.29 10.03 41.36
C ILE A 38 -5.27 10.22 42.50
N ILE A 39 -4.03 10.62 42.15
CA ILE A 39 -2.98 10.84 43.13
C ILE A 39 -3.40 11.92 44.13
N TYR A 40 -3.99 13.00 43.63
CA TYR A 40 -4.46 14.12 44.45
C TYR A 40 -5.66 13.74 45.34
N ALA A 41 -6.67 13.06 44.78
CA ALA A 41 -7.89 12.65 45.49
C ALA A 41 -7.63 11.68 46.67
N TYR A 42 -6.69 10.73 46.45
CA TYR A 42 -6.34 9.74 47.49
C TYR A 42 -5.19 10.18 48.39
N HIS A 43 -4.69 11.43 48.29
CA HIS A 43 -3.58 11.96 49.06
C HIS A 43 -2.35 11.03 49.08
N LEU A 44 -2.06 10.40 47.94
CA LEU A 44 -0.98 9.43 47.82
C LEU A 44 0.42 10.07 47.98
N TYR A 45 0.54 11.36 47.76
CA TYR A 45 1.75 12.12 47.99
C TYR A 45 1.64 12.89 49.33
N PRO A 46 2.61 12.89 50.22
CA PRO A 46 3.93 12.26 50.19
C PRO A 46 4.00 10.80 50.69
N THR A 47 2.87 10.13 50.89
CA THR A 47 2.81 8.81 51.52
C THR A 47 3.55 7.73 50.72
N ILE A 48 3.57 7.85 49.38
CA ILE A 48 4.28 6.92 48.49
C ILE A 48 5.54 7.63 47.93
N PRO A 49 6.76 7.16 48.27
CA PRO A 49 8.01 7.87 47.92
C PRO A 49 8.33 7.86 46.42
N ASN A 50 7.74 6.98 45.64
CA ASN A 50 8.09 6.80 44.19
C ASN A 50 6.89 7.00 43.25
N ILE A 51 6.08 8.01 43.52
CA ILE A 51 4.89 8.34 42.67
C ILE A 51 5.26 8.64 41.23
N SER A 52 6.47 9.10 40.95
CA SER A 52 7.02 9.29 39.59
C SER A 52 6.98 8.01 38.73
N LEU A 53 7.06 6.83 39.36
CA LEU A 53 6.97 5.56 38.65
C LEU A 53 5.56 5.31 38.03
N VAL A 54 4.51 5.88 38.62
CA VAL A 54 3.15 5.79 38.08
C VAL A 54 3.06 6.57 36.76
N TYR A 55 3.66 7.76 36.70
CA TYR A 55 3.74 8.53 35.47
C TYR A 55 4.60 7.83 34.42
N LEU A 56 5.71 7.23 34.84
CA LEU A 56 6.57 6.45 33.95
C LEU A 56 5.79 5.27 33.33
N LEU A 57 4.99 4.56 34.13
CA LEU A 57 4.14 3.46 33.66
C LEU A 57 3.10 3.95 32.64
N LEU A 58 2.46 5.11 32.89
CA LEU A 58 1.52 5.71 31.95
C LEU A 58 2.21 6.08 30.62
N ILE A 59 3.39 6.70 30.69
CA ILE A 59 4.18 7.06 29.50
C ILE A 59 4.54 5.81 28.71
N LEU A 60 4.97 4.75 29.40
CA LEU A 60 5.31 3.46 28.78
C LEU A 60 4.09 2.84 28.08
N LEU A 61 2.93 2.87 28.73
CA LEU A 61 1.67 2.37 28.15
C LEU A 61 1.28 3.17 26.90
N LEU A 62 1.40 4.48 26.92
CA LEU A 62 1.11 5.33 25.76
C LEU A 62 2.14 5.14 24.64
N ALA A 63 3.43 4.97 24.99
CA ALA A 63 4.48 4.68 24.02
C ALA A 63 4.20 3.39 23.25
N THR A 64 3.76 2.34 23.94
CA THR A 64 3.48 1.04 23.32
C THR A 64 2.17 1.00 22.53
N THR A 65 1.14 1.74 22.97
CA THR A 65 -0.20 1.70 22.34
C THR A 65 -0.39 2.73 21.23
N ARG A 66 0.05 3.99 21.47
CA ARG A 66 -0.20 5.13 20.56
C ARG A 66 1.03 5.60 19.79
N GLY A 67 2.22 5.18 20.21
CA GLY A 67 3.46 5.48 19.53
C GLY A 67 4.19 6.73 20.02
N ARG A 68 5.21 7.16 19.26
CA ARG A 68 6.21 8.12 19.66
C ARG A 68 5.65 9.50 20.02
N TYR A 69 4.70 10.01 19.22
CA TYR A 69 4.15 11.34 19.43
C TYR A 69 3.40 11.43 20.78
N ALA A 70 2.48 10.50 21.02
CA ALA A 70 1.70 10.46 22.26
C ALA A 70 2.58 10.29 23.50
N ALA A 71 3.65 9.49 23.43
CA ALA A 71 4.58 9.27 24.52
C ALA A 71 5.36 10.54 24.89
N ILE A 72 5.84 11.30 23.89
CA ILE A 72 6.56 12.57 24.12
C ILE A 72 5.62 13.60 24.73
N VAL A 73 4.41 13.77 24.19
CA VAL A 73 3.40 14.68 24.74
C VAL A 73 3.06 14.30 26.19
N ALA A 74 2.83 13.00 26.44
CA ALA A 74 2.54 12.51 27.79
C ALA A 74 3.70 12.75 28.76
N ALA A 75 4.95 12.57 28.35
CA ALA A 75 6.13 12.79 29.17
C ALA A 75 6.26 14.26 29.60
N VAL A 76 6.08 15.18 28.65
CA VAL A 76 6.14 16.63 28.94
C VAL A 76 4.99 17.05 29.84
N VAL A 77 3.75 16.62 29.55
CA VAL A 77 2.57 16.97 30.35
C VAL A 77 2.64 16.32 31.74
N ALA A 78 3.11 15.08 31.85
CA ALA A 78 3.28 14.38 33.13
C ALA A 78 4.32 15.08 34.01
N PHE A 79 5.43 15.52 33.42
CA PHE A 79 6.43 16.28 34.15
C PHE A 79 5.87 17.61 34.69
N LEU A 80 5.20 18.39 33.83
CA LEU A 80 4.59 19.66 34.24
C LEU A 80 3.51 19.44 35.31
N ALA A 81 2.71 18.41 35.18
CA ALA A 81 1.68 18.08 36.16
C ALA A 81 2.31 17.61 37.50
N PHE A 82 3.37 16.83 37.46
CA PHE A 82 4.10 16.38 38.61
C PHE A 82 4.72 17.56 39.37
N ASP A 83 5.42 18.45 38.67
CA ASP A 83 6.05 19.63 39.25
C ASP A 83 5.01 20.58 39.85
N PHE A 84 3.95 20.90 39.13
CA PHE A 84 2.95 21.89 39.55
C PHE A 84 2.05 21.40 40.71
N PHE A 85 1.62 20.13 40.70
CA PHE A 85 0.63 19.63 41.67
C PHE A 85 1.24 18.88 42.86
N LEU A 86 2.44 18.32 42.71
CA LEU A 86 2.99 17.40 43.71
C LEU A 86 4.27 17.94 44.40
N VAL A 87 5.07 18.75 43.71
CA VAL A 87 6.34 19.24 44.29
C VAL A 87 6.12 20.55 45.07
N PRO A 88 6.48 20.63 46.36
CA PRO A 88 6.42 21.90 47.10
C PRO A 88 7.48 22.91 46.64
N PRO A 89 7.14 24.21 46.49
CA PRO A 89 5.87 24.87 46.80
C PRO A 89 4.79 24.62 45.74
N LEU A 90 3.66 24.07 46.17
CA LEU A 90 2.54 23.70 45.29
C LEU A 90 2.04 24.90 44.46
N PHE A 91 1.59 24.64 43.24
CA PHE A 91 1.05 25.64 42.30
C PHE A 91 2.06 26.69 41.83
N THR A 92 3.35 26.38 41.87
CA THR A 92 4.42 27.21 41.33
C THR A 92 5.31 26.40 40.38
N PHE A 93 5.70 27.02 39.28
CA PHE A 93 6.71 26.45 38.39
C PHE A 93 8.11 26.93 38.79
N VAL A 94 8.55 26.59 40.01
CA VAL A 94 9.89 26.93 40.49
C VAL A 94 10.72 25.65 40.53
N ILE A 95 11.38 25.35 39.44
CA ILE A 95 12.32 24.23 39.37
C ILE A 95 13.59 24.66 40.10
N SER A 96 13.55 24.56 41.42
CA SER A 96 14.66 25.00 42.29
C SER A 96 15.72 23.92 42.47
N ARG A 97 15.42 22.67 42.13
CA ARG A 97 16.27 21.51 42.40
C ARG A 97 16.73 20.90 41.09
N TRP A 98 18.03 20.74 40.94
CA TRP A 98 18.63 20.15 39.75
C TRP A 98 18.22 18.68 39.54
N GLU A 99 17.82 17.97 40.59
CA GLU A 99 17.30 16.61 40.54
C GLU A 99 16.01 16.48 39.71
N GLU A 100 15.21 17.54 39.65
CA GLU A 100 13.97 17.58 38.90
C GLU A 100 14.24 17.59 37.36
N TRP A 101 15.31 18.29 36.97
CA TRP A 101 15.78 18.27 35.59
C TRP A 101 16.28 16.89 35.17
N ILE A 102 16.91 16.15 36.08
CA ILE A 102 17.32 14.76 35.81
C ILE A 102 16.08 13.87 35.61
N ALA A 103 15.05 14.03 36.44
CA ALA A 103 13.82 13.26 36.30
C ALA A 103 13.14 13.50 34.93
N LEU A 104 13.04 14.77 34.50
CA LEU A 104 12.54 15.10 33.16
C LEU A 104 13.38 14.46 32.07
N PHE A 105 14.70 14.57 32.17
CA PHE A 105 15.61 13.96 31.19
C PHE A 105 15.43 12.43 31.11
N VAL A 106 15.35 11.76 32.26
CA VAL A 106 15.13 10.32 32.34
C VAL A 106 13.78 9.94 31.72
N PHE A 107 12.70 10.68 31.98
CA PHE A 107 11.39 10.43 31.37
C PHE A 107 11.44 10.58 29.85
N LEU A 108 12.08 11.63 29.36
CA LEU A 108 12.19 11.89 27.93
C LEU A 108 13.04 10.83 27.22
N VAL A 109 14.16 10.44 27.82
CA VAL A 109 15.03 9.37 27.28
C VAL A 109 14.29 8.04 27.27
N THR A 110 13.63 7.68 28.37
CA THR A 110 12.86 6.42 28.46
C THR A 110 11.72 6.40 27.46
N ALA A 111 10.96 7.49 27.33
CA ALA A 111 9.89 7.62 26.34
C ALA A 111 10.44 7.49 24.92
N SER A 112 11.59 8.10 24.63
CA SER A 112 12.22 8.06 23.31
C SER A 112 12.71 6.66 22.96
N ILE A 113 13.45 5.99 23.84
CA ILE A 113 13.98 4.65 23.62
C ILE A 113 12.85 3.63 23.43
N THR A 114 11.88 3.64 24.35
CA THR A 114 10.73 2.72 24.28
C THR A 114 9.93 2.91 23.01
N SER A 115 9.71 4.15 22.63
CA SER A 115 8.99 4.49 21.42
C SER A 115 9.72 4.09 20.14
N GLN A 116 11.05 4.25 20.07
CA GLN A 116 11.84 3.80 18.93
C GLN A 116 11.75 2.28 18.77
N LEU A 117 11.91 1.54 19.86
CA LEU A 117 11.82 0.08 19.83
C LEU A 117 10.45 -0.40 19.35
N THR A 118 9.37 0.19 19.85
CA THR A 118 8.00 -0.15 19.48
C THR A 118 7.73 0.19 18.00
N THR A 119 8.21 1.33 17.51
CA THR A 119 8.02 1.76 16.12
C THR A 119 8.77 0.83 15.15
N GLN A 120 10.00 0.46 15.45
CA GLN A 120 10.78 -0.47 14.62
C GLN A 120 10.09 -1.84 14.53
N THR A 121 9.60 -2.36 15.65
CA THR A 121 8.91 -3.66 15.67
C THR A 121 7.62 -3.61 14.85
N ARG A 122 6.83 -2.53 14.94
CA ARG A 122 5.60 -2.37 14.14
C ARG A 122 5.89 -2.30 12.66
N HIS A 123 6.88 -1.50 12.24
CA HIS A 123 7.27 -1.42 10.82
C HIS A 123 7.74 -2.76 10.27
N SER A 124 8.54 -3.51 11.03
CA SER A 124 9.00 -4.83 10.61
C SER A 124 7.85 -5.82 10.45
N VAL A 125 6.87 -5.82 11.37
CA VAL A 125 5.68 -6.68 11.30
C VAL A 125 4.77 -6.27 10.13
N GLU A 126 4.56 -4.98 9.89
CA GLU A 126 3.77 -4.49 8.76
C GLU A 126 4.42 -4.85 7.42
N GLN A 127 5.72 -4.65 7.27
CA GLN A 127 6.46 -5.04 6.08
C GLN A 127 6.42 -6.56 5.85
N ALA A 128 6.59 -7.37 6.91
CA ALA A 128 6.47 -8.82 6.81
C ALA A 128 5.07 -9.26 6.34
N ARG A 129 4.02 -8.65 6.88
CA ARG A 129 2.63 -8.91 6.48
C ARG A 129 2.34 -8.49 5.03
N LEU A 130 2.89 -7.37 4.58
CA LEU A 130 2.73 -6.93 3.19
C LEU A 130 3.40 -7.93 2.23
N ARG A 131 4.65 -8.32 2.49
CA ARG A 131 5.38 -9.32 1.69
C ARG A 131 4.67 -10.70 1.69
N GLU A 132 4.13 -11.12 2.84
CA GLU A 132 3.34 -12.35 2.91
C GLU A 132 2.09 -12.28 2.04
N ARG A 133 1.36 -11.15 2.06
CA ARG A 133 0.18 -10.94 1.21
C ARG A 133 0.53 -10.92 -0.27
N GLU A 134 1.58 -10.21 -0.65
CA GLU A 134 2.08 -10.17 -2.03
C GLU A 134 2.46 -11.56 -2.54
N ALA A 135 3.24 -12.31 -1.75
CA ALA A 135 3.61 -13.68 -2.07
C ALA A 135 2.38 -14.59 -2.20
N ARG A 136 1.39 -14.42 -1.32
CA ARG A 136 0.15 -15.17 -1.37
C ARG A 136 -0.67 -14.85 -2.62
N ILE A 137 -0.79 -13.57 -3.00
CA ILE A 137 -1.46 -13.16 -4.23
C ILE A 137 -0.79 -13.80 -5.45
N LEU A 138 0.54 -13.69 -5.55
CA LEU A 138 1.30 -14.28 -6.65
C LEU A 138 1.12 -15.81 -6.73
N TYR A 139 1.13 -16.49 -5.58
CA TYR A 139 0.90 -17.94 -5.52
C TYR A 139 -0.50 -18.32 -5.97
N GLU A 140 -1.55 -17.67 -5.47
CA GLU A 140 -2.94 -17.97 -5.81
C GLU A 140 -3.23 -17.66 -7.28
N VAL A 141 -2.71 -16.55 -7.79
CA VAL A 141 -2.84 -16.20 -9.23
C VAL A 141 -2.15 -17.24 -10.09
N GLY A 142 -0.90 -17.60 -9.77
CA GLY A 142 -0.17 -18.64 -10.50
C GLY A 142 -0.88 -19.99 -10.45
N ARG A 143 -1.46 -20.35 -9.32
CA ARG A 143 -2.24 -21.57 -9.16
C ARG A 143 -3.49 -21.57 -10.05
N VAL A 144 -4.27 -20.48 -10.04
CA VAL A 144 -5.51 -20.38 -10.85
C VAL A 144 -5.20 -20.43 -12.34
N ILE A 145 -4.17 -19.72 -12.80
CA ILE A 145 -3.76 -19.68 -14.20
C ILE A 145 -3.28 -21.08 -14.66
N ASN A 146 -2.56 -21.81 -13.83
CA ASN A 146 -2.03 -23.13 -14.17
C ASN A 146 -3.06 -24.27 -14.06
N MET A 147 -4.27 -24.03 -13.53
CA MET A 147 -5.34 -25.04 -13.48
C MET A 147 -6.01 -25.32 -14.81
N THR A 148 -5.80 -24.46 -15.80
CA THR A 148 -6.47 -24.55 -17.11
C THR A 148 -5.42 -24.74 -18.21
N ASP A 149 -5.66 -25.71 -19.09
CA ASP A 149 -4.75 -25.99 -20.21
C ASP A 149 -5.06 -25.15 -21.47
N ARG A 150 -6.20 -24.47 -21.52
CA ARG A 150 -6.64 -23.66 -22.66
C ARG A 150 -6.12 -22.23 -22.54
N LEU A 151 -5.38 -21.78 -23.55
CA LEU A 151 -4.78 -20.44 -23.57
C LEU A 151 -5.81 -19.31 -23.33
N ASP A 152 -6.98 -19.39 -24.00
CA ASP A 152 -7.99 -18.33 -23.89
C ASP A 152 -8.53 -18.22 -22.47
N GLU A 153 -8.79 -19.31 -21.77
CA GLU A 153 -9.23 -19.32 -20.37
C GLU A 153 -8.13 -18.83 -19.40
N GLN A 154 -6.86 -19.10 -19.73
CA GLN A 154 -5.72 -18.55 -18.96
C GLN A 154 -5.63 -17.03 -19.13
N LEU A 155 -5.81 -16.52 -20.36
CA LEU A 155 -5.79 -15.08 -20.64
C LEU A 155 -6.95 -14.35 -19.93
N ASP A 156 -8.15 -14.91 -19.95
CA ASP A 156 -9.30 -14.37 -19.22
C ASP A 156 -9.04 -14.32 -17.71
N SER A 157 -8.43 -15.37 -17.16
CA SER A 157 -8.03 -15.44 -15.76
C SER A 157 -6.97 -14.38 -15.39
N ILE A 158 -6.01 -14.15 -16.29
CA ILE A 158 -4.98 -13.10 -16.12
C ILE A 158 -5.63 -11.73 -16.15
N ALA A 159 -6.48 -11.42 -17.13
CA ALA A 159 -7.14 -10.13 -17.26
C ALA A 159 -7.99 -9.82 -16.02
N LEU A 160 -8.77 -10.80 -15.55
CA LEU A 160 -9.60 -10.66 -14.35
C LEU A 160 -8.75 -10.47 -13.09
N ALA A 161 -7.63 -11.20 -12.97
CA ALA A 161 -6.70 -11.04 -11.85
C ALA A 161 -6.09 -9.64 -11.82
N PHE A 162 -5.69 -9.08 -12.97
CA PHE A 162 -5.18 -7.70 -13.07
C PHE A 162 -6.19 -6.68 -12.54
N VAL A 163 -7.45 -6.73 -13.01
CA VAL A 163 -8.48 -5.80 -12.53
C VAL A 163 -8.69 -5.96 -11.03
N ARG A 164 -8.78 -7.20 -10.53
CA ARG A 164 -9.05 -7.45 -9.13
C ARG A 164 -7.92 -7.00 -8.20
N VAL A 165 -6.68 -7.35 -8.53
CA VAL A 165 -5.50 -7.04 -7.71
C VAL A 165 -5.19 -5.55 -7.73
N PHE A 166 -5.27 -4.90 -8.90
CA PHE A 166 -4.88 -3.50 -9.09
C PHE A 166 -6.06 -2.51 -9.08
N SER A 167 -7.27 -2.96 -8.78
CA SER A 167 -8.43 -2.07 -8.57
C SER A 167 -8.18 -0.98 -7.51
N PRO A 168 -7.51 -1.22 -6.37
CA PRO A 168 -7.18 -0.18 -5.41
C PRO A 168 -6.22 0.88 -5.97
N TRP A 169 -5.48 0.58 -7.04
CA TRP A 169 -4.60 1.54 -7.73
C TRP A 169 -5.30 2.29 -8.87
N GLY A 170 -6.62 2.11 -9.00
CA GLY A 170 -7.45 2.81 -9.97
C GLY A 170 -7.68 2.05 -11.27
N VAL A 171 -7.20 0.82 -11.42
CA VAL A 171 -7.48 -0.02 -12.60
C VAL A 171 -8.95 -0.44 -12.60
N ARG A 172 -9.66 -0.12 -13.67
CA ARG A 172 -11.09 -0.45 -13.85
C ARG A 172 -11.32 -1.53 -14.86
N GLU A 173 -10.55 -1.50 -15.93
CA GLU A 173 -10.68 -2.45 -17.03
C GLU A 173 -9.28 -2.87 -17.49
N CYS A 174 -9.20 -4.09 -17.98
CA CYS A 174 -7.98 -4.69 -18.50
C CYS A 174 -8.30 -5.45 -19.77
N ALA A 175 -7.43 -5.35 -20.78
CA ALA A 175 -7.49 -6.20 -21.95
C ALA A 175 -6.11 -6.70 -22.35
N LEU A 176 -6.05 -7.91 -22.86
CA LEU A 176 -4.84 -8.53 -23.38
C LEU A 176 -4.93 -8.63 -24.91
N LEU A 177 -4.00 -7.96 -25.59
CA LEU A 177 -3.89 -8.01 -27.05
C LEU A 177 -2.70 -8.89 -27.43
N LEU A 178 -2.98 -9.86 -28.28
CA LEU A 178 -1.94 -10.74 -28.85
C LEU A 178 -1.99 -10.68 -30.38
N PRO A 179 -0.85 -10.83 -31.07
CA PRO A 179 -0.82 -10.94 -32.51
C PRO A 179 -1.50 -12.23 -32.96
N ASP A 180 -2.33 -12.13 -33.99
CA ASP A 180 -2.92 -13.26 -34.67
C ASP A 180 -1.91 -13.93 -35.64
N LYS A 181 -2.38 -14.91 -36.44
CA LYS A 181 -1.54 -15.60 -37.41
C LYS A 181 -1.00 -14.70 -38.54
N VAL A 182 -1.63 -13.55 -38.74
CA VAL A 182 -1.26 -12.56 -39.80
C VAL A 182 -0.41 -11.43 -39.18
N GLY A 183 -0.20 -11.43 -37.84
CA GLY A 183 0.53 -10.39 -37.11
C GLY A 183 -0.33 -9.20 -36.72
N ALA A 184 -1.62 -9.22 -36.91
CA ALA A 184 -2.54 -8.18 -36.46
C ALA A 184 -2.85 -8.35 -34.98
N LEU A 185 -2.79 -7.23 -34.22
CA LEU A 185 -3.15 -7.22 -32.80
C LEU A 185 -4.66 -7.40 -32.64
N THR A 186 -5.05 -8.40 -31.89
CA THR A 186 -6.45 -8.72 -31.55
C THR A 186 -6.63 -8.85 -30.07
N ILE A 187 -7.77 -8.39 -29.55
CA ILE A 187 -8.14 -8.59 -28.15
C ILE A 187 -8.45 -10.06 -27.96
N ARG A 188 -7.71 -10.72 -27.06
CA ARG A 188 -7.87 -12.15 -26.76
C ARG A 188 -8.58 -12.39 -25.44
N ALA A 189 -8.47 -11.45 -24.52
CA ALA A 189 -9.14 -11.49 -23.23
C ALA A 189 -9.41 -10.08 -22.73
N ASP A 190 -10.50 -9.89 -21.99
CA ASP A 190 -10.85 -8.64 -21.34
C ASP A 190 -11.54 -8.87 -20.00
N ALA A 191 -11.42 -7.88 -19.12
CA ALA A 191 -12.02 -7.87 -17.79
C ALA A 191 -12.38 -6.43 -17.34
N PRO A 192 -13.42 -6.26 -16.52
CA PRO A 192 -14.38 -7.28 -16.06
C PRO A 192 -15.31 -7.73 -17.19
N ILE A 193 -15.79 -8.96 -17.09
CA ILE A 193 -16.78 -9.49 -18.04
C ILE A 193 -18.06 -8.67 -17.90
N ARG A 194 -18.35 -7.82 -18.89
CA ARG A 194 -19.54 -6.97 -18.96
C ARG A 194 -20.32 -7.26 -20.26
N VAL A 195 -21.50 -6.66 -20.34
CA VAL A 195 -22.34 -6.74 -21.57
C VAL A 195 -21.64 -6.09 -22.77
N GLU A 196 -20.85 -5.02 -22.51
CA GLU A 196 -20.00 -4.39 -23.52
C GLU A 196 -18.56 -4.85 -23.29
N SER A 197 -18.00 -5.57 -24.28
CA SER A 197 -16.60 -5.98 -24.29
C SER A 197 -15.68 -4.75 -24.42
N PHE A 198 -14.46 -4.90 -23.93
CA PHE A 198 -13.42 -3.87 -24.05
C PHE A 198 -13.19 -3.55 -25.54
N THR A 199 -13.31 -2.29 -25.91
CA THR A 199 -13.09 -1.83 -27.29
C THR A 199 -12.00 -0.77 -27.35
N LEU A 200 -11.19 -0.80 -28.39
CA LEU A 200 -10.23 0.22 -28.74
C LEU A 200 -10.71 0.99 -29.97
N SER A 201 -10.63 2.31 -29.92
CA SER A 201 -10.86 3.13 -31.11
C SER A 201 -9.79 2.88 -32.18
N SER A 202 -10.05 3.31 -33.41
CA SER A 202 -9.06 3.19 -34.48
C SER A 202 -7.76 3.93 -34.17
N GLU A 203 -7.83 5.06 -33.47
CA GLU A 203 -6.67 5.86 -33.04
C GLU A 203 -5.89 5.14 -31.95
N GLU A 204 -6.57 4.59 -30.94
CA GLU A 204 -5.97 3.81 -29.85
C GLU A 204 -5.26 2.56 -30.41
N MET A 205 -5.84 1.91 -31.43
CA MET A 205 -5.24 0.74 -32.07
C MET A 205 -3.95 1.10 -32.85
N VAL A 206 -3.87 2.28 -33.43
CA VAL A 206 -2.62 2.77 -34.08
C VAL A 206 -1.51 2.93 -33.03
N VAL A 207 -1.82 3.56 -31.91
CA VAL A 207 -0.86 3.72 -30.80
C VAL A 207 -0.50 2.35 -30.20
N ALA A 208 -1.43 1.42 -30.09
CA ALA A 208 -1.16 0.06 -29.62
C ALA A 208 -0.14 -0.66 -30.52
N ARG A 209 -0.24 -0.52 -31.85
CA ARG A 209 0.76 -1.05 -32.78
C ARG A 209 2.12 -0.40 -32.60
N GLU A 210 2.17 0.92 -32.39
CA GLU A 210 3.41 1.63 -32.12
C GLU A 210 4.10 1.11 -30.85
N VAL A 211 3.33 0.94 -29.76
CA VAL A 211 3.81 0.40 -28.48
C VAL A 211 4.30 -1.05 -28.65
N PHE A 212 3.63 -1.84 -29.45
CA PHE A 212 4.02 -3.22 -29.75
C PHE A 212 5.40 -3.27 -30.45
N VAL A 213 5.63 -2.38 -31.41
CA VAL A 213 6.90 -2.33 -32.16
C VAL A 213 8.02 -1.73 -31.33
N LEU A 214 7.77 -0.61 -30.64
CA LEU A 214 8.78 0.09 -29.85
C LEU A 214 9.07 -0.56 -28.52
N GLY A 215 8.13 -1.33 -27.98
CA GLY A 215 8.25 -1.95 -26.67
C GLY A 215 8.33 -0.94 -25.51
N LYS A 216 7.77 0.26 -25.64
CA LYS A 216 7.74 1.29 -24.59
C LYS A 216 6.32 1.51 -24.11
N ILE A 217 6.17 1.77 -22.80
CA ILE A 217 4.88 2.08 -22.19
C ILE A 217 4.37 3.42 -22.70
N LYS A 218 3.08 3.52 -23.01
CA LYS A 218 2.46 4.76 -23.47
C LYS A 218 1.08 4.94 -22.86
N ASP A 219 0.74 6.19 -22.52
CA ASP A 219 -0.57 6.59 -22.03
C ASP A 219 -1.34 7.33 -23.10
N ILE A 220 -2.64 7.05 -23.21
CA ILE A 220 -3.61 7.78 -24.02
C ILE A 220 -4.64 8.35 -23.08
N ILE A 221 -4.85 9.66 -23.10
CA ILE A 221 -5.89 10.30 -22.30
C ILE A 221 -7.18 10.20 -23.11
N THR A 222 -8.10 9.37 -22.62
CA THR A 222 -9.42 9.19 -23.26
C THR A 222 -10.45 10.00 -22.49
N ALA A 223 -11.02 11.01 -23.13
CA ALA A 223 -12.20 11.71 -22.59
C ALA A 223 -13.40 10.77 -22.74
N SER A 224 -13.81 10.13 -21.65
CA SER A 224 -15.00 9.28 -21.66
C SER A 224 -16.26 10.10 -21.92
N GLN A 225 -16.90 9.90 -23.07
CA GLN A 225 -18.20 10.51 -23.41
C GLN A 225 -19.38 9.76 -22.77
N SER A 226 -19.22 9.20 -21.58
CA SER A 226 -20.34 8.63 -20.84
C SER A 226 -21.12 9.75 -20.15
N ALA A 227 -22.41 9.85 -20.47
CA ALA A 227 -23.34 10.97 -20.22
C ALA A 227 -23.59 11.35 -18.75
N SER A 228 -22.88 10.84 -17.76
CA SER A 228 -23.15 11.12 -16.35
C SER A 228 -21.94 11.48 -15.47
N THR A 229 -20.70 11.34 -15.92
CA THR A 229 -19.53 11.75 -15.12
C THR A 229 -18.34 12.03 -16.04
N GLN A 230 -17.87 13.29 -16.09
CA GLN A 230 -16.61 13.66 -16.74
C GLN A 230 -15.42 13.11 -15.92
N SER A 231 -15.14 11.84 -16.00
CA SER A 231 -13.90 11.29 -15.45
C SER A 231 -12.93 11.07 -16.60
N ASN A 232 -11.83 11.81 -16.60
CA ASN A 232 -10.71 11.54 -17.50
C ASN A 232 -10.15 10.16 -17.17
N SER A 233 -10.39 9.17 -18.02
CA SER A 233 -9.75 7.87 -17.90
C SER A 233 -8.47 7.85 -18.74
N ILE A 234 -7.45 7.21 -18.21
CA ILE A 234 -6.17 7.01 -18.90
C ILE A 234 -6.15 5.57 -19.41
N LEU A 235 -5.97 5.38 -20.72
CA LEU A 235 -5.67 4.10 -21.30
C LEU A 235 -4.14 3.92 -21.33
N ARG A 236 -3.62 3.00 -20.51
CA ARG A 236 -2.22 2.64 -20.47
C ARG A 236 -1.95 1.39 -21.26
N LEU A 237 -0.97 1.46 -22.16
CA LEU A 237 -0.50 0.37 -22.96
C LEU A 237 0.87 -0.10 -22.44
N VAL A 238 0.92 -1.32 -21.92
CA VAL A 238 2.14 -1.93 -21.36
C VAL A 238 2.56 -3.10 -22.21
N PRO A 239 3.76 -3.11 -22.80
CA PRO A 239 4.23 -4.23 -23.63
C PRO A 239 4.55 -5.46 -22.77
N LEU A 240 4.05 -6.62 -23.18
CA LEU A 240 4.35 -7.92 -22.59
C LEU A 240 5.63 -8.45 -23.24
N LYS A 241 6.77 -8.28 -22.54
CA LYS A 241 8.09 -8.66 -23.07
C LYS A 241 8.55 -10.00 -22.47
N ALA A 242 8.97 -10.91 -23.34
CA ALA A 242 9.73 -12.09 -22.96
C ALA A 242 11.13 -11.96 -23.55
N GLU A 243 12.16 -11.94 -22.70
CA GLU A 243 13.56 -11.69 -23.08
C GLU A 243 13.72 -10.45 -23.98
N ASN A 244 13.69 -10.63 -25.29
CA ASN A 244 13.91 -9.55 -26.28
C ASN A 244 12.74 -9.38 -27.26
N GLU A 245 11.66 -10.19 -27.14
CA GLU A 245 10.49 -10.15 -28.01
C GLU A 245 9.27 -9.59 -27.26
N VAL A 246 8.48 -8.75 -27.91
CA VAL A 246 7.19 -8.31 -27.40
C VAL A 246 6.13 -9.35 -27.82
N LEU A 247 5.59 -10.08 -26.86
CA LEU A 247 4.60 -11.14 -27.12
C LEU A 247 3.19 -10.59 -27.35
N GLY A 248 2.89 -9.43 -26.79
CA GLY A 248 1.59 -8.79 -26.82
C GLY A 248 1.55 -7.49 -26.03
N LEU A 249 0.35 -7.00 -25.77
CA LEU A 249 0.11 -5.79 -24.98
C LEU A 249 -0.90 -6.05 -23.88
N LEU A 250 -0.63 -5.45 -22.73
CA LEU A 250 -1.59 -5.27 -21.65
C LEU A 250 -2.15 -3.85 -21.74
N CYS A 251 -3.46 -3.73 -21.92
CA CYS A 251 -4.19 -2.46 -21.92
C CYS A 251 -4.90 -2.30 -20.59
N LEU A 252 -4.64 -1.21 -19.89
CA LEU A 252 -5.24 -0.89 -18.59
C LEU A 252 -5.98 0.44 -18.68
N ARG A 253 -7.28 0.42 -18.36
CA ARG A 253 -8.06 1.65 -18.21
C ARG A 253 -8.07 2.09 -16.76
N ILE A 254 -7.51 3.27 -16.48
CA ILE A 254 -7.22 3.77 -15.14
C ILE A 254 -8.00 5.07 -14.93
N GLU A 255 -8.79 5.16 -13.85
CA GLU A 255 -9.50 6.39 -13.50
C GLU A 255 -8.68 7.29 -12.58
N HIS A 256 -8.14 6.75 -11.49
CA HIS A 256 -7.34 7.47 -10.50
C HIS A 256 -6.16 6.59 -10.09
N GLY A 257 -4.98 6.89 -10.58
CA GLY A 257 -3.78 6.11 -10.26
C GLY A 257 -3.08 6.58 -8.99
N VAL A 258 -2.48 5.67 -8.25
CA VAL A 258 -1.51 5.98 -7.18
C VAL A 258 -0.28 6.69 -7.75
N SER A 259 0.50 7.38 -6.92
CA SER A 259 1.55 8.31 -7.34
C SER A 259 2.51 7.79 -8.41
N TRP A 260 3.10 6.60 -8.23
CA TRP A 260 4.03 6.00 -9.20
C TRP A 260 3.29 5.40 -10.41
N PHE A 261 2.05 4.95 -10.20
CA PHE A 261 1.18 4.38 -11.23
C PHE A 261 0.36 5.45 -11.98
N ALA A 262 0.58 6.75 -11.68
CA ALA A 262 -0.21 7.84 -12.26
C ALA A 262 0.16 8.15 -13.71
N SER A 263 1.39 7.88 -14.16
CA SER A 263 1.83 8.13 -15.54
C SER A 263 2.80 7.08 -16.05
N SER A 264 2.83 6.87 -17.36
CA SER A 264 3.76 5.96 -18.03
C SER A 264 5.21 6.39 -17.84
N GLN A 265 5.48 7.70 -17.80
CA GLN A 265 6.81 8.22 -17.57
C GLN A 265 7.32 7.82 -16.18
N ARG A 266 6.52 7.98 -15.14
CA ARG A 266 6.89 7.56 -13.78
C ARG A 266 7.10 6.06 -13.69
N MET A 267 6.27 5.26 -14.35
CA MET A 267 6.48 3.80 -14.42
C MET A 267 7.80 3.43 -15.09
N GLN A 268 8.26 4.20 -16.10
CA GLN A 268 9.57 3.97 -16.73
C GLN A 268 10.73 4.39 -15.84
N GLU A 269 10.60 5.50 -15.11
CA GLU A 269 11.60 5.95 -14.12
C GLU A 269 11.75 4.94 -12.96
N GLU A 270 10.64 4.35 -12.50
CA GLU A 270 10.62 3.32 -11.46
C GLU A 270 11.26 1.98 -11.88
N LEU A 271 11.52 1.76 -13.17
CA LEU A 271 12.30 0.60 -13.63
C LEU A 271 13.78 0.69 -13.22
N GLU A 272 14.30 1.91 -13.01
CA GLU A 272 15.69 2.11 -12.61
C GLU A 272 15.87 1.97 -11.09
N GLN A 273 14.88 2.43 -10.28
CA GLN A 273 14.88 2.31 -8.82
C GLN A 273 13.47 1.97 -8.32
N PRO A 274 13.04 0.71 -8.43
CA PRO A 274 11.67 0.35 -8.16
C PRO A 274 11.33 0.40 -6.68
N THR A 275 10.16 0.99 -6.37
CA THR A 275 9.52 0.86 -5.05
C THR A 275 9.00 -0.57 -4.86
N ASP A 276 8.73 -0.97 -3.61
CA ASP A 276 8.15 -2.30 -3.30
C ASP A 276 6.87 -2.57 -4.12
N GLN A 277 6.03 -1.54 -4.31
CA GLN A 277 4.81 -1.64 -5.11
C GLN A 277 5.10 -1.86 -6.60
N ALA A 278 6.09 -1.16 -7.15
CA ALA A 278 6.51 -1.32 -8.53
C ALA A 278 7.08 -2.72 -8.77
N ILE A 279 7.92 -3.22 -7.84
CA ILE A 279 8.46 -4.59 -7.88
C ILE A 279 7.31 -5.61 -7.96
N PHE A 280 6.28 -5.45 -7.12
CA PHE A 280 5.13 -6.35 -7.13
C PHE A 280 4.40 -6.35 -8.48
N PHE A 281 4.12 -5.16 -9.05
CA PHE A 281 3.47 -5.04 -10.35
C PHE A 281 4.29 -5.71 -11.46
N TRP A 282 5.59 -5.44 -11.53
CA TRP A 282 6.45 -6.02 -12.54
C TRP A 282 6.61 -7.53 -12.39
N THR A 283 6.68 -8.03 -11.16
CA THR A 283 6.71 -9.48 -10.88
C THR A 283 5.42 -10.15 -11.32
N PHE A 284 4.28 -9.51 -11.08
CA PHE A 284 2.98 -10.02 -11.52
C PHE A 284 2.87 -10.05 -13.05
N LEU A 285 3.34 -8.98 -13.71
CA LEU A 285 3.38 -8.90 -15.17
C LEU A 285 4.29 -9.98 -15.77
N ASP A 286 5.48 -10.17 -15.21
CA ASP A 286 6.44 -11.19 -15.66
C ASP A 286 5.85 -12.61 -15.54
N GLN A 287 5.11 -12.89 -14.47
CA GLN A 287 4.42 -14.17 -14.32
C GLN A 287 3.35 -14.37 -15.40
N ALA A 288 2.58 -13.33 -15.72
CA ALA A 288 1.61 -13.39 -16.82
C ALA A 288 2.30 -13.63 -18.18
N VAL A 289 3.40 -12.93 -18.44
CA VAL A 289 4.21 -13.10 -19.65
C VAL A 289 4.70 -14.54 -19.82
N ARG A 290 5.25 -15.14 -18.76
CA ARG A 290 5.74 -16.54 -18.78
C ARG A 290 4.63 -17.53 -19.11
N VAL A 291 3.44 -17.34 -18.60
CA VAL A 291 2.29 -18.20 -18.91
C VAL A 291 1.91 -18.10 -20.40
N ILE A 292 1.85 -16.88 -20.92
CA ILE A 292 1.56 -16.63 -22.34
C ILE A 292 2.63 -17.26 -23.23
N GLU A 293 3.89 -17.11 -22.88
CA GLU A 293 5.01 -17.70 -23.62
C GLU A 293 4.97 -19.22 -23.62
N GLN A 294 4.76 -19.86 -22.48
CA GLN A 294 4.61 -21.31 -22.37
C GLN A 294 3.45 -21.84 -23.19
N ALA A 295 2.29 -21.17 -23.13
CA ALA A 295 1.14 -21.57 -23.90
C ALA A 295 1.39 -21.43 -25.42
N ARG A 296 2.11 -20.39 -25.84
CA ARG A 296 2.49 -20.16 -27.23
C ARG A 296 3.48 -21.24 -27.73
N LEU A 297 4.44 -21.61 -26.90
CA LEU A 297 5.40 -22.69 -27.22
C LEU A 297 4.69 -24.05 -27.36
N ARG A 298 3.75 -24.38 -26.46
CA ARG A 298 2.95 -25.60 -26.53
C ARG A 298 2.13 -25.65 -27.83
N ALA A 299 1.49 -24.53 -28.20
CA ALA A 299 0.71 -24.47 -29.47
C ALA A 299 1.59 -24.68 -30.72
N ARG A 300 2.83 -24.18 -30.71
CA ARG A 300 3.79 -24.38 -31.80
C ARG A 300 4.27 -25.83 -31.90
N THR A 301 4.50 -26.53 -30.79
CA THR A 301 4.94 -27.93 -30.77
C THR A 301 3.84 -28.88 -31.27
N VAL A 302 2.58 -28.61 -30.98
CA VAL A 302 1.43 -29.40 -31.49
C VAL A 302 1.28 -29.21 -33.01
N SER A 303 1.42 -27.98 -33.52
CA SER A 303 1.30 -27.68 -34.95
C SER A 303 2.48 -28.21 -35.82
N ASN A 304 3.63 -28.55 -35.21
CA ASN A 304 4.77 -29.13 -35.93
C ASN A 304 4.75 -30.68 -35.97
N ASN A 305 3.85 -31.31 -35.21
CA ASN A 305 3.74 -32.78 -35.15
C ASN A 305 2.57 -33.33 -36.00
N ASP A 306 1.74 -32.43 -36.59
CA ASP A 306 0.72 -32.73 -37.57
C ASP A 306 1.20 -32.36 -38.99
#